data_35cdf4f6caa815b818dc47aed4607787
#
_entry.id   35cdf4f6caa815b818dc47aed4607787
#
_cell.length_a   1.000
_cell.length_b   1.000
_cell.length_c   1.000
_cell.angle_alpha   90.00
_cell.angle_beta   90.00
_cell.angle_gamma   90.00
#
_symmetry.space_group_name_H-M   'P 1'
#
loop_
_entity.id
_entity.type
_entity.pdbx_description
1 polymer ?
#
loop_
_entity_poly.entity_id
_entity_poly.type
_entity_poly.pdbx_seq_one_letter_code
_entity_poly.pdbx_strand_id
1 'polypeptide(L)'
;MVAVLTIAAVVGLSSAGGAALAGFLVTSTDRLGVSTSAGVSGVSGTPTASSPPETPSPAASLPVPDTTETPVAEPVAPEPEPAPPPVSPADTPCDTGVTMSVWAHYDDDLLFMNPRLLEAFDAGRCVRTVFLTGSDAGRGEHYAKGRELGILRAYNTMRGAQGFWAEHSVTLNSGVEISQWSPEDDPDITVVFLRLPDGALNGGGFRATGFVTLPALVSGALASLAPIDGGTPLTLDALTSSLSELIVAYRVDQLYTHVPQGTEWAGGDHPDHSATGTVTRAAWQAIGFPADRVSYAVGYRTQDLPANLSGDLLARKVDAFRVYAAQDSVVSCASAQACLAKPKFGAWLQRQYAKT
;
A
#
# COMPACT_ATOMS: atom_id res chain seq x y z
N MET A 1 -29.19 49.90 -40.00
CA MET A 1 -28.84 48.94 -41.06
C MET A 1 -28.18 47.77 -40.38
N VAL A 2 -28.95 46.70 -40.25
CA VAL A 2 -28.53 45.45 -39.58
C VAL A 2 -28.29 44.45 -40.71
N ALA A 3 -27.06 43.91 -40.77
CA ALA A 3 -26.75 42.83 -41.70
C ALA A 3 -26.81 41.49 -40.92
N VAL A 4 -27.76 40.67 -41.27
CA VAL A 4 -27.93 39.30 -40.84
C VAL A 4 -27.12 38.40 -41.78
N LEU A 5 -26.16 37.65 -41.25
CA LEU A 5 -25.44 36.63 -42.00
C LEU A 5 -25.96 35.25 -41.63
N THR A 6 -26.64 34.64 -42.56
CA THR A 6 -27.15 33.27 -42.46
C THR A 6 -26.08 32.34 -43.01
N ILE A 7 -25.62 31.35 -42.19
CA ILE A 7 -24.76 30.26 -42.67
C ILE A 7 -25.58 28.99 -42.68
N ALA A 8 -25.71 28.41 -43.86
CA ALA A 8 -26.39 27.17 -44.12
C ALA A 8 -25.57 25.95 -43.70
N ALA A 9 -26.24 25.00 -43.05
CA ALA A 9 -25.72 23.70 -42.75
C ALA A 9 -25.74 22.80 -44.01
N VAL A 10 -24.61 22.18 -44.32
CA VAL A 10 -24.52 21.08 -45.29
C VAL A 10 -24.48 19.75 -44.51
N VAL A 11 -25.53 18.99 -44.69
CA VAL A 11 -25.63 17.58 -44.22
C VAL A 11 -25.00 16.72 -45.32
N GLY A 12 -23.91 16.03 -44.99
CA GLY A 12 -23.30 14.99 -45.82
C GLY A 12 -23.60 13.62 -45.22
N LEU A 13 -24.53 12.87 -45.80
CA LEU A 13 -24.67 11.43 -45.61
C LEU A 13 -23.54 10.71 -46.37
N SER A 14 -22.82 9.82 -45.72
CA SER A 14 -22.04 8.78 -46.40
C SER A 14 -22.27 7.45 -45.70
N SER A 15 -22.61 6.49 -46.49
CA SER A 15 -23.07 5.13 -46.26
C SER A 15 -21.93 4.15 -45.91
N ALA A 16 -22.24 3.21 -45.06
CA ALA A 16 -21.88 1.79 -45.05
C ALA A 16 -20.48 1.34 -45.43
N GLY A 17 -19.82 0.69 -44.47
CA GLY A 17 -18.68 -0.18 -44.68
C GLY A 17 -18.53 -1.13 -43.49
N GLY A 18 -19.01 -2.38 -43.64
CA GLY A 18 -18.87 -3.42 -42.63
C GLY A 18 -17.40 -3.83 -42.46
N ALA A 19 -17.01 -4.06 -41.25
CA ALA A 19 -15.77 -4.74 -40.92
C ALA A 19 -16.04 -5.92 -40.00
N ALA A 20 -15.53 -7.06 -40.46
CA ALA A 20 -15.72 -8.38 -39.94
C ALA A 20 -15.15 -8.57 -38.54
N LEU A 21 -15.90 -9.32 -37.71
CA LEU A 21 -15.41 -9.99 -36.51
C LEU A 21 -14.39 -11.07 -36.90
N ALA A 22 -13.15 -10.90 -36.49
CA ALA A 22 -12.18 -11.98 -36.42
C ALA A 22 -12.14 -12.52 -34.98
N GLY A 23 -12.87 -13.58 -34.75
CA GLY A 23 -12.75 -14.39 -33.54
C GLY A 23 -11.47 -15.23 -33.63
N PHE A 24 -10.59 -15.10 -32.65
CA PHE A 24 -9.51 -16.05 -32.43
C PHE A 24 -9.97 -17.08 -31.39
N LEU A 25 -10.32 -18.27 -31.90
CA LEU A 25 -10.40 -19.49 -31.12
C LEU A 25 -8.95 -20.01 -30.88
N VAL A 26 -8.56 -20.03 -29.61
CA VAL A 26 -7.38 -20.80 -29.19
C VAL A 26 -7.86 -22.18 -28.74
N THR A 27 -7.64 -23.17 -29.54
CA THR A 27 -7.78 -24.58 -29.16
C THR A 27 -6.52 -25.04 -28.46
N SER A 28 -6.66 -25.42 -27.20
CA SER A 28 -5.66 -26.21 -26.47
C SER A 28 -5.68 -27.63 -26.97
N THR A 29 -4.50 -28.15 -27.32
CA THR A 29 -4.28 -29.59 -27.40
C THR A 29 -3.10 -29.96 -26.52
N ASP A 30 -3.46 -30.72 -25.49
CA ASP A 30 -2.56 -31.53 -24.67
C ASP A 30 -1.68 -32.47 -25.52
N ARG A 31 -0.47 -32.71 -25.05
CA ARG A 31 0.04 -34.09 -24.95
C ARG A 31 1.13 -34.22 -23.89
N LEU A 32 0.81 -35.07 -22.94
CA LEU A 32 1.66 -35.78 -22.01
C LEU A 32 2.88 -36.42 -22.69
N GLY A 33 4.05 -36.26 -22.10
CA GLY A 33 5.24 -37.02 -22.36
C GLY A 33 5.85 -37.49 -21.04
N VAL A 34 5.44 -38.68 -20.60
CA VAL A 34 6.08 -39.43 -19.52
C VAL A 34 7.38 -39.99 -20.05
N SER A 35 8.48 -39.79 -19.36
CA SER A 35 9.69 -40.59 -19.53
C SER A 35 10.25 -40.96 -18.17
N THR A 36 10.05 -42.23 -17.87
CA THR A 36 10.69 -42.98 -16.79
C THR A 36 12.10 -43.39 -17.22
N SER A 37 13.07 -43.24 -16.35
CA SER A 37 14.22 -44.14 -16.31
C SER A 37 14.75 -44.29 -14.90
N ALA A 38 14.80 -45.54 -14.51
CA ALA A 38 15.27 -46.08 -13.26
C ALA A 38 16.82 -46.28 -13.28
N GLY A 39 17.36 -46.49 -12.12
CA GLY A 39 18.67 -47.15 -11.93
C GLY A 39 19.49 -46.42 -10.87
N VAL A 40 19.77 -46.95 -9.84
CA VAL A 40 20.30 -48.14 -9.20
C VAL A 40 21.28 -47.74 -8.06
N SER A 41 21.02 -48.29 -6.87
CA SER A 41 21.95 -48.82 -5.83
C SER A 41 23.08 -47.94 -5.29
N GLY A 42 23.07 -47.62 -4.02
CA GLY A 42 23.46 -48.52 -2.95
C GLY A 42 24.80 -48.07 -2.36
N VAL A 43 24.87 -47.88 -1.09
CA VAL A 43 25.81 -48.51 -0.16
C VAL A 43 25.55 -47.94 1.25
N SER A 44 25.19 -48.81 2.15
CA SER A 44 25.17 -48.65 3.60
C SER A 44 26.59 -48.45 4.13
N GLY A 45 26.76 -47.51 5.01
CA GLY A 45 27.95 -47.38 5.85
C GLY A 45 27.57 -46.87 7.22
N THR A 46 27.39 -47.78 8.16
CA THR A 46 27.23 -47.50 9.58
C THR A 46 28.59 -47.18 10.21
N PRO A 47 28.79 -46.12 10.92
CA PRO A 47 29.95 -46.00 11.82
C PRO A 47 29.56 -46.42 13.25
N THR A 48 30.39 -47.28 13.72
CA THR A 48 30.47 -47.87 15.06
C THR A 48 30.70 -46.81 16.12
N ALA A 49 29.97 -46.92 17.24
CA ALA A 49 30.17 -46.15 18.44
C ALA A 49 31.44 -46.58 19.16
N SER A 50 32.29 -45.65 19.49
CA SER A 50 33.42 -45.84 20.43
C SER A 50 33.06 -45.27 21.80
N SER A 51 33.19 -46.09 22.80
CA SER A 51 32.97 -45.78 24.22
C SER A 51 34.09 -44.86 24.74
N PRO A 52 33.80 -43.97 25.73
CA PRO A 52 34.81 -43.13 26.36
C PRO A 52 35.53 -43.86 27.53
N PRO A 53 36.78 -43.45 27.90
CA PRO A 53 37.56 -44.08 28.97
C PRO A 53 37.12 -43.60 30.36
N GLU A 54 37.30 -44.50 31.31
CA GLU A 54 37.00 -44.32 32.74
C GLU A 54 37.92 -43.26 33.41
N THR A 55 37.30 -42.51 34.33
CA THR A 55 37.96 -41.50 35.18
C THR A 55 38.38 -42.12 36.50
N PRO A 56 39.56 -41.84 37.04
CA PRO A 56 39.94 -42.30 38.39
C PRO A 56 39.32 -41.42 39.47
N SER A 57 38.90 -42.10 40.56
CA SER A 57 38.29 -41.54 41.77
C SER A 57 39.31 -40.69 42.56
N PRO A 58 38.94 -39.49 43.08
CA PRO A 58 39.80 -38.73 43.96
C PRO A 58 39.54 -39.10 45.47
N ALA A 59 40.63 -39.00 46.20
CA ALA A 59 40.74 -39.22 47.61
C ALA A 59 39.98 -38.20 48.47
N ALA A 60 39.55 -38.66 49.65
CA ALA A 60 38.83 -37.89 50.66
C ALA A 60 39.64 -36.73 51.23
N SER A 61 39.08 -35.54 51.27
CA SER A 61 39.58 -34.36 51.99
C SER A 61 38.68 -34.07 53.19
N LEU A 62 39.32 -33.72 54.30
CA LEU A 62 38.76 -33.38 55.60
C LEU A 62 37.93 -32.08 55.61
N PRO A 63 36.98 -31.89 56.54
CA PRO A 63 36.10 -30.72 56.55
C PRO A 63 36.80 -29.48 57.11
N VAL A 64 36.65 -28.37 56.42
CA VAL A 64 37.00 -26.99 56.84
C VAL A 64 35.74 -26.36 57.45
N PRO A 65 35.81 -25.61 58.58
CA PRO A 65 34.64 -25.01 59.19
C PRO A 65 34.04 -23.87 58.34
N ASP A 66 32.74 -23.94 58.24
CA ASP A 66 31.88 -23.04 57.52
C ASP A 66 31.76 -21.67 58.24
N THR A 67 32.36 -20.65 57.67
CA THR A 67 32.08 -19.25 58.01
C THR A 67 31.17 -18.70 56.92
N THR A 68 29.86 -18.80 57.13
CA THR A 68 28.84 -18.22 56.27
C THR A 68 28.84 -16.69 56.43
N GLU A 69 29.67 -16.00 55.68
CA GLU A 69 29.43 -14.58 55.42
C GLU A 69 28.37 -14.46 54.29
N THR A 70 27.20 -13.94 54.65
CA THR A 70 26.16 -13.59 53.71
C THR A 70 26.66 -12.43 52.84
N PRO A 71 26.75 -12.59 51.50
CA PRO A 71 27.15 -11.46 50.65
C PRO A 71 26.03 -10.40 50.71
N VAL A 72 26.42 -9.20 51.17
CA VAL A 72 25.58 -8.00 51.02
C VAL A 72 25.51 -7.70 49.52
N ALA A 73 24.30 -7.81 48.94
CA ALA A 73 24.07 -7.46 47.56
C ALA A 73 24.42 -5.96 47.35
N GLU A 74 25.40 -5.66 46.50
CA GLU A 74 25.62 -4.31 46.03
C GLU A 74 24.36 -3.79 45.35
N PRO A 75 23.95 -2.54 45.58
CA PRO A 75 22.81 -1.96 44.87
C PRO A 75 23.11 -1.92 43.38
N VAL A 76 22.32 -2.70 42.61
CA VAL A 76 22.35 -2.65 41.13
C VAL A 76 22.01 -1.22 40.72
N ALA A 77 22.94 -0.54 40.05
CA ALA A 77 22.66 0.77 39.46
C ALA A 77 21.49 0.65 38.49
N PRO A 78 20.53 1.59 38.49
CA PRO A 78 19.44 1.55 37.56
C PRO A 78 19.99 1.53 36.13
N GLU A 79 19.45 0.61 35.31
CA GLU A 79 19.78 0.51 33.90
C GLU A 79 19.49 1.88 33.23
N PRO A 80 20.42 2.44 32.45
CA PRO A 80 20.20 3.73 31.83
C PRO A 80 18.95 3.68 30.94
N GLU A 81 18.06 4.66 31.08
CA GLU A 81 16.91 4.80 30.18
C GLU A 81 17.38 4.80 28.72
N PRO A 82 16.69 4.06 27.84
CA PRO A 82 17.03 4.04 26.43
C PRO A 82 16.99 5.47 25.86
N ALA A 83 17.99 5.82 25.07
CA ALA A 83 18.04 7.13 24.41
C ALA A 83 16.77 7.34 23.57
N PRO A 84 16.18 8.55 23.57
CA PRO A 84 15.01 8.82 22.74
C PRO A 84 15.36 8.53 21.27
N PRO A 85 14.41 7.97 20.49
CA PRO A 85 14.64 7.69 19.08
C PRO A 85 15.01 8.98 18.34
N PRO A 86 15.86 8.89 17.30
CA PRO A 86 16.25 10.07 16.51
C PRO A 86 14.99 10.68 15.86
N VAL A 87 14.96 12.01 15.79
CA VAL A 87 13.90 12.74 15.08
C VAL A 87 13.93 12.34 13.61
N SER A 88 12.79 12.00 13.04
CA SER A 88 12.70 11.64 11.63
C SER A 88 12.86 12.86 10.72
N PRO A 89 13.58 12.73 9.61
CA PRO A 89 13.61 13.76 8.56
C PRO A 89 12.22 14.03 7.93
N ALA A 90 11.28 13.11 8.06
CA ALA A 90 9.90 13.26 7.59
C ALA A 90 8.99 14.01 8.58
N ASP A 91 9.52 14.44 9.74
CA ASP A 91 8.71 15.15 10.74
C ASP A 91 8.14 16.45 10.15
N THR A 92 6.80 16.51 10.12
CA THR A 92 6.05 17.66 9.64
C THR A 92 5.06 18.07 10.73
N PRO A 93 5.26 19.23 11.39
CA PRO A 93 4.38 19.70 12.46
C PRO A 93 2.91 19.77 12.03
N CYS A 94 2.02 19.51 12.98
CA CYS A 94 0.58 19.61 12.80
C CYS A 94 -0.07 19.99 14.13
N ASP A 95 -0.89 21.04 14.12
CA ASP A 95 -1.55 21.57 15.33
C ASP A 95 -3.02 21.14 15.45
N THR A 96 -3.61 20.58 14.40
CA THR A 96 -5.05 20.27 14.30
C THR A 96 -5.38 18.77 14.38
N GLY A 97 -4.37 17.94 14.60
CA GLY A 97 -4.50 16.48 14.61
C GLY A 97 -4.35 15.86 13.22
N VAL A 98 -3.72 14.68 13.17
CA VAL A 98 -3.29 14.02 11.94
C VAL A 98 -4.19 12.85 11.57
N THR A 99 -4.70 12.87 10.35
CA THR A 99 -5.31 11.72 9.67
C THR A 99 -4.31 11.17 8.67
N MET A 100 -3.80 9.96 8.92
CA MET A 100 -2.91 9.25 7.99
C MET A 100 -3.64 8.12 7.30
N SER A 101 -3.27 7.86 6.04
CA SER A 101 -3.77 6.72 5.30
C SER A 101 -2.68 6.06 4.47
N VAL A 102 -2.76 4.72 4.33
CA VAL A 102 -1.80 3.91 3.56
C VAL A 102 -2.57 3.05 2.56
N TRP A 103 -2.28 3.21 1.28
CA TRP A 103 -3.03 2.62 0.17
C TRP A 103 -2.14 1.86 -0.80
N ALA A 104 -2.73 0.91 -1.49
CA ALA A 104 -2.05 0.19 -2.55
C ALA A 104 -1.94 1.04 -3.82
N HIS A 105 -3.06 1.59 -4.30
CA HIS A 105 -3.16 2.28 -5.58
C HIS A 105 -3.63 3.73 -5.42
N TYR A 106 -3.38 4.54 -6.45
CA TYR A 106 -3.60 5.99 -6.44
C TYR A 106 -5.07 6.45 -6.48
N ASP A 107 -6.03 5.55 -6.49
CA ASP A 107 -7.47 5.83 -6.43
C ASP A 107 -8.18 5.19 -5.23
N ASP A 108 -7.47 4.39 -4.43
CA ASP A 108 -8.07 3.62 -3.34
C ASP A 108 -8.66 4.50 -2.24
N ASP A 109 -8.00 5.60 -1.89
CA ASP A 109 -8.48 6.56 -0.91
C ASP A 109 -9.76 7.28 -1.39
N LEU A 110 -9.81 7.63 -2.67
CA LEU A 110 -10.98 8.24 -3.30
C LEU A 110 -12.16 7.27 -3.34
N LEU A 111 -11.90 5.99 -3.58
CA LEU A 111 -12.91 4.95 -3.72
C LEU A 111 -13.37 4.38 -2.37
N PHE A 112 -12.44 4.12 -1.45
CA PHE A 112 -12.72 3.30 -0.27
C PHE A 112 -12.62 4.05 1.07
N MET A 113 -11.89 5.17 1.14
CA MET A 113 -11.86 6.04 2.32
C MET A 113 -12.91 7.15 2.26
N ASN A 114 -13.09 7.82 1.12
CA ASN A 114 -14.08 8.87 1.01
C ASN A 114 -15.50 8.37 1.34
N PRO A 115 -16.28 9.13 2.19
CA PRO A 115 -16.11 10.55 2.52
C PRO A 115 -15.20 10.87 3.74
N ARG A 116 -14.61 9.89 4.44
CA ARG A 116 -13.75 10.16 5.61
C ARG A 116 -12.57 11.08 5.29
N LEU A 117 -12.02 10.96 4.09
CA LEU A 117 -10.95 11.85 3.64
C LEU A 117 -11.47 13.29 3.46
N LEU A 118 -12.66 13.47 2.85
CA LEU A 118 -13.32 14.77 2.73
C LEU A 118 -13.61 15.39 4.11
N GLU A 119 -14.10 14.58 5.05
CA GLU A 119 -14.35 15.01 6.43
C GLU A 119 -13.07 15.48 7.14
N ALA A 120 -11.92 14.84 6.87
CA ALA A 120 -10.63 15.27 7.40
C ALA A 120 -10.21 16.64 6.84
N PHE A 121 -10.37 16.88 5.55
CA PHE A 121 -10.14 18.17 4.92
C PHE A 121 -11.09 19.26 5.48
N ASP A 122 -12.38 18.96 5.57
CA ASP A 122 -13.38 19.90 6.09
C ASP A 122 -13.13 20.30 7.57
N ALA A 123 -12.55 19.36 8.33
CA ALA A 123 -12.18 19.61 9.73
C ALA A 123 -10.83 20.32 9.88
N GLY A 124 -10.14 20.66 8.79
CA GLY A 124 -8.81 21.28 8.83
C GLY A 124 -7.75 20.40 9.48
N ARG A 125 -7.88 19.07 9.39
CA ARG A 125 -6.89 18.15 9.90
C ARG A 125 -5.70 18.06 8.96
N CYS A 126 -4.52 17.81 9.50
CA CYS A 126 -3.39 17.46 8.67
C CYS A 126 -3.64 16.08 8.03
N VAL A 127 -3.52 16.02 6.71
CA VAL A 127 -3.73 14.80 5.92
C VAL A 127 -2.39 14.26 5.45
N ARG A 128 -2.12 12.99 5.74
CA ARG A 128 -0.89 12.29 5.35
C ARG A 128 -1.29 11.02 4.61
N THR A 129 -0.96 10.93 3.34
CA THR A 129 -1.29 9.76 2.52
C THR A 129 -0.04 9.11 1.98
N VAL A 130 0.04 7.78 2.08
CA VAL A 130 1.14 6.98 1.55
C VAL A 130 0.58 5.98 0.55
N PHE A 131 1.09 6.00 -0.67
CA PHE A 131 0.79 5.02 -1.69
C PHE A 131 1.98 4.08 -1.88
N LEU A 132 1.74 2.76 -1.77
CA LEU A 132 2.82 1.78 -1.81
C LEU A 132 3.21 1.39 -3.23
N THR A 133 2.24 1.16 -4.13
CA THR A 133 2.55 0.79 -5.51
C THR A 133 2.53 2.01 -6.44
N GLY A 134 3.21 1.88 -7.58
CA GLY A 134 3.15 2.88 -8.64
C GLY A 134 1.84 2.87 -9.41
N SER A 135 0.93 1.93 -9.08
CA SER A 135 -0.36 1.80 -9.79
C SER A 135 -0.22 1.75 -11.31
N ASP A 136 0.91 1.24 -11.78
CA ASP A 136 1.32 1.34 -13.18
C ASP A 136 0.56 0.39 -14.12
N ALA A 137 -0.16 -0.60 -13.57
CA ALA A 137 -0.93 -1.60 -14.33
C ALA A 137 -0.10 -2.24 -15.48
N GLY A 138 1.21 -2.39 -15.27
CA GLY A 138 2.16 -2.89 -16.26
C GLY A 138 2.45 -1.95 -17.43
N ARG A 139 2.05 -0.66 -17.32
CA ARG A 139 2.21 0.38 -18.34
C ARG A 139 3.44 1.27 -18.09
N GLY A 140 4.08 1.09 -16.93
CA GLY A 140 5.32 1.75 -16.56
C GLY A 140 5.15 3.15 -15.98
N GLU A 141 6.29 3.76 -15.68
CA GLU A 141 6.42 5.00 -14.93
C GLU A 141 5.63 6.19 -15.50
N HIS A 142 5.62 6.36 -16.81
CA HIS A 142 4.88 7.48 -17.42
C HIS A 142 3.38 7.44 -17.11
N TYR A 143 2.79 6.24 -17.13
CA TYR A 143 1.39 6.06 -16.75
C TYR A 143 1.18 6.27 -15.24
N ALA A 144 2.08 5.75 -14.42
CA ALA A 144 2.06 5.97 -12.97
C ALA A 144 2.10 7.47 -12.62
N LYS A 145 3.02 8.24 -13.20
CA LYS A 145 3.12 9.70 -13.00
C LYS A 145 1.87 10.46 -13.46
N GLY A 146 1.19 10.00 -14.52
CA GLY A 146 -0.11 10.54 -14.89
C GLY A 146 -1.14 10.38 -13.77
N ARG A 147 -1.21 9.21 -13.14
CA ARG A 147 -2.10 8.92 -12.01
C ARG A 147 -1.69 9.70 -10.73
N GLU A 148 -0.38 9.88 -10.46
CA GLU A 148 0.10 10.76 -9.38
C GLU A 148 -0.43 12.18 -9.57
N LEU A 149 -0.30 12.76 -10.76
CA LEU A 149 -0.89 14.06 -11.07
C LEU A 149 -2.41 14.07 -10.87
N GLY A 150 -3.07 12.97 -11.18
CA GLY A 150 -4.52 12.80 -10.97
C GLY A 150 -4.89 12.93 -9.50
N ILE A 151 -4.18 12.22 -8.60
CA ILE A 151 -4.47 12.27 -7.16
C ILE A 151 -4.15 13.64 -6.55
N LEU A 152 -3.05 14.28 -6.93
CA LEU A 152 -2.72 15.63 -6.45
C LEU A 152 -3.79 16.65 -6.85
N ARG A 153 -4.36 16.56 -8.06
CA ARG A 153 -5.48 17.38 -8.51
C ARG A 153 -6.78 17.08 -7.77
N ALA A 154 -7.05 15.81 -7.49
CA ALA A 154 -8.22 15.41 -6.70
C ALA A 154 -8.14 15.98 -5.28
N TYR A 155 -6.96 15.98 -4.66
CA TYR A 155 -6.72 16.60 -3.36
C TYR A 155 -6.94 18.11 -3.39
N ASN A 156 -6.46 18.81 -4.42
CA ASN A 156 -6.78 20.22 -4.62
C ASN A 156 -8.30 20.46 -4.71
N THR A 157 -9.03 19.58 -5.39
CA THR A 157 -10.50 19.66 -5.46
C THR A 157 -11.14 19.45 -4.09
N MET A 158 -10.69 18.46 -3.32
CA MET A 158 -11.25 18.16 -2.00
C MET A 158 -10.99 19.25 -0.97
N ARG A 159 -9.83 19.91 -0.98
CA ARG A 159 -9.50 21.04 -0.10
C ARG A 159 -10.05 22.38 -0.60
N GLY A 160 -10.72 22.41 -1.76
CA GLY A 160 -11.30 23.63 -2.33
C GLY A 160 -10.27 24.67 -2.79
N ALA A 161 -9.04 24.23 -3.10
CA ALA A 161 -7.95 25.10 -3.51
C ALA A 161 -7.41 24.75 -4.90
N GLN A 162 -6.66 25.66 -5.46
CA GLN A 162 -5.87 25.48 -6.69
C GLN A 162 -4.42 25.80 -6.32
N GLY A 163 -3.48 24.98 -6.68
CA GLY A 163 -2.09 25.24 -6.30
C GLY A 163 -1.14 24.22 -6.92
N PHE A 164 0.12 24.58 -6.89
CA PHE A 164 1.22 23.70 -7.27
C PHE A 164 1.60 22.83 -6.08
N TRP A 165 2.20 21.69 -6.37
CA TRP A 165 2.74 20.77 -5.41
C TRP A 165 4.25 20.76 -5.53
N ALA A 166 4.94 20.82 -4.42
CA ALA A 166 6.38 20.67 -4.33
C ALA A 166 6.73 19.23 -4.00
N GLU A 167 7.68 18.66 -4.72
CA GLU A 167 8.28 17.35 -4.43
C GLU A 167 9.53 17.55 -3.57
N HIS A 168 9.64 16.74 -2.53
CA HIS A 168 10.81 16.67 -1.67
C HIS A 168 11.28 15.21 -1.58
N SER A 169 12.57 14.95 -1.85
CA SER A 169 13.18 13.67 -1.52
C SER A 169 13.55 13.67 -0.04
N VAL A 170 13.10 12.69 0.70
CA VAL A 170 13.36 12.53 2.13
C VAL A 170 13.96 11.15 2.37
N THR A 171 15.16 11.09 2.96
CA THR A 171 15.74 9.83 3.41
C THR A 171 15.34 9.59 4.86
N LEU A 172 14.53 8.55 5.09
CA LEU A 172 14.10 8.14 6.42
C LEU A 172 15.26 7.58 7.27
N ASN A 173 15.08 7.52 8.58
CA ASN A 173 16.04 6.87 9.49
C ASN A 173 16.23 5.37 9.16
N SER A 174 15.23 4.74 8.56
CA SER A 174 15.31 3.38 7.99
C SER A 174 16.26 3.26 6.79
N GLY A 175 16.79 4.38 6.27
CA GLY A 175 17.62 4.46 5.08
C GLY A 175 16.84 4.44 3.77
N VAL A 176 15.51 4.42 3.82
CA VAL A 176 14.64 4.44 2.64
C VAL A 176 14.44 5.88 2.18
N GLU A 177 14.69 6.12 0.90
CA GLU A 177 14.35 7.38 0.25
C GLU A 177 12.89 7.37 -0.21
N ILE A 178 12.14 8.40 0.16
CA ILE A 178 10.73 8.58 -0.23
C ILE A 178 10.55 9.87 -1.03
N SER A 179 9.63 9.84 -2.00
CA SER A 179 9.16 11.03 -2.70
C SER A 179 7.93 11.57 -1.96
N GLN A 180 8.11 12.70 -1.27
CA GLN A 180 7.08 13.37 -0.48
C GLN A 180 6.61 14.63 -1.20
N TRP A 181 5.31 14.77 -1.37
CA TRP A 181 4.67 15.90 -2.03
C TRP A 181 3.80 16.67 -1.05
N SER A 182 3.86 18.01 -1.12
CA SER A 182 2.94 18.88 -0.38
C SER A 182 2.52 20.06 -1.26
N PRO A 183 1.28 20.59 -1.11
CA PRO A 183 0.92 21.85 -1.75
C PRO A 183 1.84 22.97 -1.26
N GLU A 184 2.28 23.84 -2.16
CA GLU A 184 3.16 24.98 -1.80
C GLU A 184 2.48 25.95 -0.83
N ASP A 185 1.14 26.00 -0.83
CA ASP A 185 0.30 26.88 -0.01
C ASP A 185 -0.25 26.19 1.24
N ASP A 186 0.00 24.87 1.44
CA ASP A 186 -0.59 24.12 2.54
C ASP A 186 0.30 22.92 2.96
N PRO A 187 1.25 23.12 3.88
CA PRO A 187 2.14 22.05 4.35
C PRO A 187 1.43 21.01 5.22
N ASP A 188 0.18 21.26 5.62
CA ASP A 188 -0.62 20.33 6.41
C ASP A 188 -1.10 19.12 5.59
N ILE A 189 -0.84 19.11 4.30
CA ILE A 189 -1.14 18.00 3.41
C ILE A 189 0.15 17.40 2.87
N THR A 190 0.30 16.08 3.00
CA THR A 190 1.46 15.35 2.49
C THR A 190 1.02 14.08 1.79
N VAL A 191 1.55 13.85 0.61
CA VAL A 191 1.38 12.61 -0.17
C VAL A 191 2.74 11.99 -0.44
N VAL A 192 2.90 10.71 -0.12
CA VAL A 192 4.12 9.94 -0.32
C VAL A 192 3.87 8.86 -1.37
N PHE A 193 4.77 8.76 -2.34
CA PHE A 193 4.75 7.73 -3.38
C PHE A 193 5.97 6.83 -3.25
N LEU A 194 5.76 5.53 -2.94
CA LEU A 194 6.84 4.52 -2.90
C LEU A 194 7.04 3.81 -4.24
N ARG A 195 6.09 3.92 -5.15
CA ARG A 195 6.16 3.45 -6.54
C ARG A 195 6.57 1.98 -6.71
N LEU A 196 6.22 1.09 -5.76
CA LEU A 196 6.45 -0.34 -5.92
C LEU A 196 5.63 -0.90 -7.10
N PRO A 197 6.07 -1.98 -7.78
CA PRO A 197 5.32 -2.58 -8.87
C PRO A 197 3.89 -2.96 -8.50
N ASP A 198 2.93 -2.64 -9.38
CA ASP A 198 1.55 -3.11 -9.29
C ASP A 198 1.47 -4.64 -9.45
N GLY A 199 0.75 -5.31 -8.54
CA GLY A 199 0.67 -6.76 -8.46
C GLY A 199 -0.32 -7.41 -9.42
N ALA A 200 -1.07 -6.64 -10.21
CA ALA A 200 -2.17 -7.11 -11.04
C ALA A 200 -3.33 -7.74 -10.23
N LEU A 201 -4.50 -7.90 -10.85
CA LEU A 201 -5.71 -8.43 -10.21
C LEU A 201 -5.57 -9.86 -9.65
N ASN A 202 -4.59 -10.61 -10.11
CA ASN A 202 -4.31 -11.98 -9.65
C ASN A 202 -3.11 -12.10 -8.70
N GLY A 203 -2.45 -10.99 -8.37
CA GLY A 203 -1.24 -10.97 -7.53
C GLY A 203 0.03 -11.44 -8.22
N GLY A 204 -0.02 -11.78 -9.51
CA GLY A 204 1.11 -12.33 -10.28
C GLY A 204 2.00 -11.28 -10.92
N GLY A 205 1.67 -10.00 -10.82
CA GLY A 205 2.41 -8.90 -11.41
C GLY A 205 2.36 -8.84 -12.94
N PHE A 206 3.20 -8.01 -13.51
CA PHE A 206 3.27 -7.75 -14.94
C PHE A 206 4.64 -8.09 -15.51
N ARG A 207 4.67 -8.45 -16.80
CA ARG A 207 5.92 -8.73 -17.50
C ARG A 207 6.90 -7.54 -17.50
N ALA A 208 6.37 -6.33 -17.59
CA ALA A 208 7.17 -5.11 -17.59
C ALA A 208 8.00 -4.92 -16.31
N THR A 209 7.52 -5.43 -15.19
CA THR A 209 8.17 -5.38 -13.88
C THR A 209 8.79 -6.71 -13.45
N GLY A 210 8.93 -7.69 -14.38
CA GLY A 210 9.52 -8.99 -14.08
C GLY A 210 8.65 -9.88 -13.19
N PHE A 211 7.35 -9.63 -13.12
CA PHE A 211 6.38 -10.38 -12.30
C PHE A 211 6.65 -10.31 -10.79
N VAL A 212 7.38 -9.28 -10.33
CA VAL A 212 7.58 -9.02 -8.91
C VAL A 212 6.41 -8.21 -8.35
N THR A 213 6.00 -8.48 -7.09
CA THR A 213 4.78 -7.89 -6.51
C THR A 213 4.88 -7.65 -5.02
N LEU A 214 4.10 -6.70 -4.49
CA LEU A 214 3.98 -6.47 -3.05
C LEU A 214 3.45 -7.71 -2.29
N PRO A 215 2.44 -8.46 -2.77
CA PRO A 215 2.05 -9.74 -2.15
C PRO A 215 3.18 -10.76 -2.05
N ALA A 216 4.06 -10.85 -3.05
CA ALA A 216 5.21 -11.75 -3.02
C ALA A 216 6.26 -11.31 -2.00
N LEU A 217 6.48 -10.01 -1.82
CA LEU A 217 7.33 -9.46 -0.76
C LEU A 217 6.75 -9.78 0.63
N VAL A 218 5.46 -9.50 0.83
CA VAL A 218 4.77 -9.72 2.11
C VAL A 218 4.71 -11.20 2.51
N SER A 219 4.60 -12.10 1.54
CA SER A 219 4.64 -13.55 1.80
C SER A 219 6.04 -14.11 2.01
N GLY A 220 7.10 -13.33 1.80
CA GLY A 220 8.50 -13.78 1.86
C GLY A 220 8.96 -14.54 0.61
N ALA A 221 8.15 -14.59 -0.46
CA ALA A 221 8.56 -15.18 -1.74
C ALA A 221 9.59 -14.32 -2.49
N LEU A 222 9.67 -13.03 -2.15
CA LEU A 222 10.72 -12.11 -2.60
C LEU A 222 11.48 -11.57 -1.38
N ALA A 223 12.80 -11.43 -1.52
CA ALA A 223 13.64 -10.82 -0.49
C ALA A 223 13.52 -9.28 -0.48
N SER A 224 13.32 -8.69 -1.66
CA SER A 224 13.17 -7.24 -1.82
C SER A 224 12.38 -6.90 -3.08
N LEU A 225 11.84 -5.69 -3.15
CA LEU A 225 11.05 -5.16 -4.25
C LEU A 225 11.54 -3.76 -4.60
N ALA A 226 11.98 -3.55 -5.84
CA ALA A 226 12.44 -2.25 -6.31
C ALA A 226 11.27 -1.38 -6.80
N PRO A 227 11.29 -0.06 -6.54
CA PRO A 227 10.37 0.88 -7.17
C PRO A 227 10.50 0.89 -8.70
N ILE A 228 9.41 1.20 -9.41
CA ILE A 228 9.38 1.20 -10.89
C ILE A 228 10.18 2.33 -11.52
N ASP A 229 10.52 3.37 -10.77
CA ASP A 229 11.37 4.50 -11.17
C ASP A 229 12.87 4.27 -10.91
N GLY A 230 13.25 3.06 -10.48
CA GLY A 230 14.65 2.66 -10.28
C GLY A 230 15.23 3.01 -8.91
N GLY A 231 14.38 3.32 -7.92
CA GLY A 231 14.81 3.54 -6.54
C GLY A 231 15.42 2.29 -5.87
N THR A 232 15.96 2.45 -4.67
CA THR A 232 16.58 1.37 -3.89
C THR A 232 15.56 0.27 -3.57
N PRO A 233 15.87 -1.02 -3.82
CA PRO A 233 14.98 -2.11 -3.46
C PRO A 233 14.69 -2.16 -1.96
N LEU A 234 13.41 -2.31 -1.61
CA LEU A 234 12.92 -2.40 -0.23
C LEU A 234 12.76 -3.86 0.18
N THR A 235 13.29 -4.22 1.35
CA THR A 235 12.91 -5.45 2.04
C THR A 235 11.59 -5.25 2.77
N LEU A 236 10.94 -6.34 3.22
CA LEU A 236 9.74 -6.24 4.03
C LEU A 236 9.99 -5.47 5.35
N ASP A 237 11.15 -5.71 5.97
CA ASP A 237 11.54 -5.01 7.20
C ASP A 237 11.76 -3.51 6.96
N ALA A 238 12.44 -3.14 5.87
CA ALA A 238 12.64 -1.74 5.51
C ALA A 238 11.31 -1.03 5.24
N LEU A 239 10.39 -1.66 4.51
CA LEU A 239 9.05 -1.12 4.24
C LEU A 239 8.23 -0.96 5.53
N THR A 240 8.24 -1.98 6.39
CA THR A 240 7.53 -1.94 7.69
C THR A 240 8.10 -0.86 8.60
N SER A 241 9.44 -0.78 8.71
CA SER A 241 10.11 0.24 9.53
C SER A 241 9.86 1.65 9.02
N SER A 242 9.84 1.84 7.70
CA SER A 242 9.50 3.14 7.08
C SER A 242 8.08 3.58 7.43
N LEU A 243 7.10 2.69 7.34
CA LEU A 243 5.72 3.01 7.74
C LEU A 243 5.62 3.28 9.24
N SER A 244 6.32 2.52 10.09
CA SER A 244 6.41 2.77 11.53
C SER A 244 6.99 4.16 11.82
N GLU A 245 8.08 4.52 11.15
CA GLU A 245 8.71 5.82 11.27
C GLU A 245 7.77 6.95 10.87
N LEU A 246 7.06 6.83 9.73
CA LEU A 246 6.10 7.82 9.26
C LEU A 246 4.92 8.00 10.23
N ILE A 247 4.38 6.92 10.81
CA ILE A 247 3.30 7.00 11.80
C ILE A 247 3.76 7.82 13.03
N VAL A 248 4.96 7.58 13.50
CA VAL A 248 5.54 8.31 14.64
C VAL A 248 5.88 9.75 14.27
N ALA A 249 6.57 9.97 13.15
CA ALA A 249 7.02 11.28 12.69
C ALA A 249 5.86 12.25 12.45
N TYR A 250 4.78 11.75 11.88
CA TYR A 250 3.57 12.55 11.64
C TYR A 250 2.68 12.71 12.87
N ARG A 251 2.98 12.04 14.00
CA ARG A 251 2.16 12.08 15.23
C ARG A 251 0.71 11.71 14.95
N VAL A 252 0.49 10.58 14.27
CA VAL A 252 -0.80 10.15 13.75
C VAL A 252 -1.84 9.96 14.86
N ASP A 253 -3.05 10.52 14.68
CA ASP A 253 -4.19 10.29 15.56
C ASP A 253 -5.15 9.22 15.04
N GLN A 254 -5.34 9.19 13.72
CA GLN A 254 -6.23 8.27 13.02
C GLN A 254 -5.51 7.65 11.84
N LEU A 255 -5.50 6.33 11.75
CA LEU A 255 -4.85 5.57 10.68
C LEU A 255 -5.89 4.80 9.85
N TYR A 256 -5.83 4.97 8.53
CA TYR A 256 -6.69 4.26 7.58
C TYR A 256 -5.83 3.41 6.66
N THR A 257 -6.31 2.21 6.31
CA THR A 257 -5.65 1.33 5.34
C THR A 257 -6.63 0.28 4.83
N HIS A 258 -6.19 -0.60 3.94
CA HIS A 258 -6.95 -1.76 3.49
C HIS A 258 -7.07 -2.85 4.57
N VAL A 259 -8.06 -3.72 4.43
CA VAL A 259 -8.19 -4.92 5.27
C VAL A 259 -6.99 -5.86 5.06
N PRO A 260 -6.36 -6.35 6.15
CA PRO A 260 -5.19 -7.23 6.05
C PRO A 260 -5.54 -8.62 5.51
N GLN A 261 -4.53 -9.32 4.97
CA GLN A 261 -4.66 -10.73 4.57
C GLN A 261 -5.15 -11.61 5.72
N GLY A 262 -5.89 -12.67 5.37
CA GLY A 262 -6.45 -13.62 6.34
C GLY A 262 -7.67 -13.13 7.10
N THR A 263 -8.17 -11.93 6.81
CA THR A 263 -9.43 -11.43 7.39
C THR A 263 -10.62 -11.75 6.49
N GLU A 264 -11.84 -11.70 7.04
CA GLU A 264 -13.09 -12.01 6.32
C GLU A 264 -13.26 -11.22 5.00
N TRP A 265 -12.85 -9.96 4.99
CA TRP A 265 -13.07 -9.04 3.86
C TRP A 265 -11.92 -8.98 2.86
N ALA A 266 -10.81 -9.66 3.13
CA ALA A 266 -9.67 -9.73 2.21
C ALA A 266 -9.91 -10.66 1.01
N GLY A 267 -10.77 -11.67 1.18
CA GLY A 267 -11.12 -12.59 0.08
C GLY A 267 -11.91 -11.90 -1.01
N GLY A 268 -11.44 -11.98 -2.27
CA GLY A 268 -12.07 -11.34 -3.43
C GLY A 268 -11.74 -9.86 -3.62
N ASP A 269 -10.83 -9.31 -2.81
CA ASP A 269 -10.24 -7.99 -2.99
C ASP A 269 -8.97 -8.06 -3.86
N HIS A 270 -8.39 -6.90 -4.20
CA HIS A 270 -7.10 -6.85 -4.90
C HIS A 270 -5.99 -7.41 -3.99
N PRO A 271 -5.08 -8.25 -4.50
CA PRO A 271 -3.99 -8.78 -3.69
C PRO A 271 -3.10 -7.71 -3.05
N ASP A 272 -2.82 -6.61 -3.76
CA ASP A 272 -2.05 -5.48 -3.21
C ASP A 272 -2.77 -4.78 -2.07
N HIS A 273 -4.13 -4.69 -2.09
CA HIS A 273 -4.89 -4.09 -0.99
C HIS A 273 -4.62 -4.84 0.31
N SER A 274 -4.83 -6.16 0.31
CA SER A 274 -4.62 -6.95 1.53
C SER A 274 -3.14 -7.07 1.92
N ALA A 275 -2.20 -7.00 0.98
CA ALA A 275 -0.77 -6.91 1.29
C ALA A 275 -0.44 -5.57 1.97
N THR A 276 -0.96 -4.44 1.44
CA THR A 276 -0.84 -3.11 2.05
C THR A 276 -1.42 -3.08 3.46
N GLY A 277 -2.63 -3.60 3.66
CA GLY A 277 -3.22 -3.72 4.99
C GLY A 277 -2.38 -4.56 5.94
N THR A 278 -1.74 -5.62 5.45
CA THR A 278 -0.89 -6.53 6.26
C THR A 278 0.38 -5.83 6.72
N VAL A 279 1.11 -5.17 5.82
CA VAL A 279 2.34 -4.46 6.19
C VAL A 279 2.05 -3.24 7.08
N THR A 280 0.97 -2.50 6.81
CA THR A 280 0.55 -1.39 7.65
C THR A 280 0.19 -1.85 9.06
N ARG A 281 -0.51 -3.00 9.18
CA ARG A 281 -0.79 -3.61 10.48
C ARG A 281 0.49 -3.98 11.23
N ALA A 282 1.44 -4.59 10.57
CA ALA A 282 2.74 -4.91 11.17
C ALA A 282 3.45 -3.65 11.67
N ALA A 283 3.42 -2.57 10.87
CA ALA A 283 4.08 -1.31 11.21
C ALA A 283 3.48 -0.64 12.46
N TRP A 284 2.15 -0.49 12.54
CA TRP A 284 1.54 0.16 13.68
C TRP A 284 1.60 -0.71 14.95
N GLN A 285 1.57 -2.04 14.82
CA GLN A 285 1.76 -2.96 15.93
C GLN A 285 3.18 -2.89 16.51
N ALA A 286 4.19 -2.77 15.65
CA ALA A 286 5.59 -2.70 16.06
C ALA A 286 5.89 -1.51 16.99
N ILE A 287 5.14 -0.42 16.86
CA ILE A 287 5.30 0.80 17.67
C ILE A 287 4.23 0.94 18.78
N GLY A 288 3.35 -0.06 18.95
CA GLY A 288 2.30 -0.01 19.96
C GLY A 288 1.23 1.06 19.69
N PHE A 289 0.99 1.44 18.43
CA PHE A 289 -0.07 2.40 18.08
C PHE A 289 -1.44 1.83 18.48
N PRO A 290 -2.37 2.65 19.05
CA PRO A 290 -3.66 2.16 19.54
C PRO A 290 -4.54 1.58 18.43
N ALA A 291 -4.99 0.32 18.62
CA ALA A 291 -5.78 -0.39 17.62
C ALA A 291 -7.15 0.25 17.36
N ASP A 292 -7.74 0.91 18.35
CA ASP A 292 -9.02 1.65 18.25
C ASP A 292 -8.93 2.92 17.40
N ARG A 293 -7.72 3.35 17.05
CA ARG A 293 -7.44 4.45 16.13
C ARG A 293 -7.16 3.99 14.70
N VAL A 294 -7.28 2.68 14.42
CA VAL A 294 -7.05 2.10 13.09
C VAL A 294 -8.38 1.72 12.45
N SER A 295 -8.60 2.15 11.22
CA SER A 295 -9.76 1.79 10.41
C SER A 295 -9.34 1.08 9.14
N TYR A 296 -9.92 -0.09 8.88
CA TYR A 296 -9.66 -0.90 7.70
C TYR A 296 -10.77 -0.71 6.67
N ALA A 297 -10.47 -0.10 5.55
CA ALA A 297 -11.41 0.07 4.45
C ALA A 297 -11.67 -1.25 3.74
N VAL A 298 -12.94 -1.56 3.53
CA VAL A 298 -13.36 -2.67 2.67
C VAL A 298 -13.19 -2.24 1.22
N GLY A 299 -12.37 -2.96 0.46
CA GLY A 299 -12.05 -2.65 -0.93
C GLY A 299 -13.15 -3.08 -1.91
N TYR A 300 -12.81 -3.88 -2.91
CA TYR A 300 -13.71 -4.27 -4.01
C TYR A 300 -15.03 -4.90 -3.56
N ARG A 301 -15.02 -5.60 -2.43
CA ARG A 301 -16.21 -6.23 -1.87
C ARG A 301 -17.27 -5.26 -1.38
N THR A 302 -16.98 -3.96 -1.32
CA THR A 302 -18.02 -2.96 -1.06
C THR A 302 -19.12 -2.97 -2.11
N GLN A 303 -18.82 -3.40 -3.35
CA GLN A 303 -19.84 -3.54 -4.40
C GLN A 303 -20.98 -4.49 -4.03
N ASP A 304 -20.72 -5.49 -3.16
CA ASP A 304 -21.67 -6.51 -2.74
C ASP A 304 -22.55 -6.03 -1.56
N LEU A 305 -22.26 -4.86 -1.01
CA LEU A 305 -22.97 -4.25 0.11
C LEU A 305 -23.97 -3.19 -0.40
N PRO A 306 -24.96 -2.79 0.39
CA PRO A 306 -25.90 -1.72 0.00
C PRO A 306 -25.17 -0.41 -0.29
N ALA A 307 -25.69 0.41 -1.22
CA ALA A 307 -25.22 1.79 -1.36
C ALA A 307 -25.55 2.57 -0.08
N ASN A 308 -24.58 3.30 0.48
CA ASN A 308 -24.74 4.04 1.73
C ASN A 308 -24.32 5.51 1.63
N LEU A 309 -23.97 5.98 0.43
CA LEU A 309 -23.65 7.38 0.16
C LEU A 309 -24.69 8.01 -0.76
N SER A 310 -25.11 9.23 -0.46
CA SER A 310 -26.05 10.01 -1.23
C SER A 310 -25.83 11.52 -1.04
N GLY A 311 -26.60 12.34 -1.76
CA GLY A 311 -26.59 13.80 -1.60
C GLY A 311 -25.20 14.41 -1.85
N ASP A 312 -24.84 15.41 -1.06
CA ASP A 312 -23.63 16.20 -1.22
C ASP A 312 -22.33 15.38 -1.04
N LEU A 313 -22.30 14.48 -0.06
CA LEU A 313 -21.14 13.61 0.17
C LEU A 313 -20.83 12.73 -1.04
N LEU A 314 -21.86 12.14 -1.65
CA LEU A 314 -21.68 11.38 -2.89
C LEU A 314 -21.23 12.29 -4.04
N ALA A 315 -21.82 13.46 -4.19
CA ALA A 315 -21.47 14.40 -5.25
C ALA A 315 -20.00 14.84 -5.16
N ARG A 316 -19.52 15.20 -3.97
CA ARG A 316 -18.14 15.59 -3.73
C ARG A 316 -17.15 14.43 -3.93
N LYS A 317 -17.47 13.23 -3.46
CA LYS A 317 -16.68 12.02 -3.72
C LYS A 317 -16.53 11.75 -5.21
N VAL A 318 -17.63 11.81 -5.95
CA VAL A 318 -17.65 11.60 -7.41
C VAL A 318 -16.88 12.70 -8.13
N ASP A 319 -16.94 13.94 -7.69
CA ASP A 319 -16.22 15.06 -8.32
C ASP A 319 -14.71 14.91 -8.12
N ALA A 320 -14.24 14.57 -6.92
CA ALA A 320 -12.83 14.26 -6.66
C ALA A 320 -12.33 13.10 -7.53
N PHE A 321 -13.09 12.01 -7.61
CA PHE A 321 -12.74 10.88 -8.47
C PHE A 321 -12.72 11.25 -9.96
N ARG A 322 -13.67 12.06 -10.44
CA ARG A 322 -13.73 12.52 -11.83
C ARG A 322 -12.49 13.35 -12.21
N VAL A 323 -12.02 14.19 -11.29
CA VAL A 323 -10.80 14.98 -11.50
C VAL A 323 -9.58 14.08 -11.60
N TYR A 324 -9.44 13.11 -10.71
CA TYR A 324 -8.42 12.06 -10.80
C TYR A 324 -8.50 11.31 -12.13
N ALA A 325 -9.69 10.80 -12.47
CA ALA A 325 -9.94 9.98 -13.64
C ALA A 325 -9.66 10.69 -14.97
N ALA A 326 -9.61 12.03 -14.99
CA ALA A 326 -9.20 12.79 -16.15
C ALA A 326 -7.71 12.59 -16.51
N GLN A 327 -6.90 12.10 -15.57
CA GLN A 327 -5.48 11.77 -15.76
C GLN A 327 -5.23 10.26 -15.90
N ASP A 328 -6.25 9.43 -15.73
CA ASP A 328 -6.17 7.99 -15.85
C ASP A 328 -6.98 7.48 -17.05
N SER A 329 -6.26 7.10 -18.12
CA SER A 329 -6.88 6.65 -19.38
C SER A 329 -7.73 5.36 -19.25
N VAL A 330 -7.56 4.58 -18.17
CA VAL A 330 -8.31 3.33 -17.94
C VAL A 330 -9.66 3.61 -17.29
N VAL A 331 -9.67 4.54 -16.33
CA VAL A 331 -10.88 4.81 -15.52
C VAL A 331 -11.58 6.12 -15.88
N SER A 332 -11.13 6.82 -16.94
CA SER A 332 -11.68 8.12 -17.33
C SER A 332 -13.20 8.13 -17.45
N CYS A 333 -13.81 9.21 -16.96
CA CYS A 333 -15.24 9.48 -17.07
C CYS A 333 -15.49 10.98 -17.21
N ALA A 334 -16.28 11.38 -18.21
CA ALA A 334 -16.44 12.78 -18.60
C ALA A 334 -17.42 13.58 -17.71
N SER A 335 -18.25 12.91 -16.93
CA SER A 335 -19.25 13.54 -16.06
C SER A 335 -19.50 12.68 -14.81
N ALA A 336 -20.10 13.26 -13.77
CA ALA A 336 -20.50 12.53 -12.56
C ALA A 336 -21.40 11.32 -12.91
N GLN A 337 -22.34 11.50 -13.82
CA GLN A 337 -23.20 10.41 -14.26
C GLN A 337 -22.41 9.31 -14.97
N ALA A 338 -21.44 9.67 -15.82
CA ALA A 338 -20.57 8.70 -16.51
C ALA A 338 -19.70 7.92 -15.51
N CYS A 339 -19.17 8.59 -14.46
CA CYS A 339 -18.42 7.93 -13.40
C CYS A 339 -19.31 6.93 -12.63
N LEU A 340 -20.51 7.32 -12.25
CA LEU A 340 -21.47 6.46 -11.55
C LEU A 340 -21.98 5.29 -12.41
N ALA A 341 -22.01 5.43 -13.73
CA ALA A 341 -22.37 4.38 -14.66
C ALA A 341 -21.22 3.43 -15.01
N LYS A 342 -19.97 3.76 -14.61
CA LYS A 342 -18.80 2.95 -14.93
C LYS A 342 -18.85 1.61 -14.19
N PRO A 343 -18.71 0.46 -14.90
CA PRO A 343 -18.72 -0.86 -14.26
C PRO A 343 -17.72 -0.95 -13.09
N LYS A 344 -18.12 -1.52 -11.97
CA LYS A 344 -17.41 -1.61 -10.70
C LYS A 344 -17.21 -0.25 -10.00
N PHE A 345 -16.54 0.71 -10.65
CA PHE A 345 -16.23 2.03 -10.08
C PHE A 345 -17.49 2.78 -9.62
N GLY A 346 -18.56 2.76 -10.42
CA GLY A 346 -19.84 3.38 -10.02
C GLY A 346 -20.42 2.75 -8.75
N ALA A 347 -20.25 1.44 -8.56
CA ALA A 347 -20.67 0.78 -7.34
C ALA A 347 -19.80 1.19 -6.14
N TRP A 348 -18.48 1.26 -6.30
CA TRP A 348 -17.55 1.68 -5.24
C TRP A 348 -17.76 3.14 -4.85
N LEU A 349 -18.00 4.03 -5.82
CA LEU A 349 -18.26 5.45 -5.56
C LEU A 349 -19.47 5.67 -4.65
N GLN A 350 -20.50 4.85 -4.76
CA GLN A 350 -21.74 4.96 -3.96
C GLN A 350 -21.62 4.34 -2.56
N ARG A 351 -20.45 3.87 -2.17
CA ARG A 351 -20.23 3.09 -0.93
C ARG A 351 -18.98 3.52 -0.19
N GLN A 352 -19.04 3.39 1.12
CA GLN A 352 -17.89 3.44 2.01
C GLN A 352 -18.17 2.54 3.21
N TYR A 353 -17.30 1.57 3.42
CA TYR A 353 -17.38 0.63 4.54
C TYR A 353 -15.99 0.44 5.14
N ALA A 354 -15.92 0.51 6.47
CA ALA A 354 -14.70 0.28 7.22
C ALA A 354 -14.95 -0.70 8.38
N LYS A 355 -13.89 -1.33 8.84
CA LYS A 355 -13.81 -2.17 10.02
C LYS A 355 -12.78 -1.59 10.98
N THR A 356 -12.97 -1.81 12.25
CA THR A 356 -12.05 -1.43 13.33
C THR A 356 -11.47 -2.69 13.96
#